data_857d49cde92070c332ac0dce905ea350
#
_entry.id   857d49cde92070c332ac0dce905ea350
#
_cell.length_a   1.000
_cell.length_b   1.000
_cell.length_c   1.000
_cell.angle_alpha   90.00
_cell.angle_beta   90.00
_cell.angle_gamma   90.00
#
_symmetry.space_group_name_H-M   'P 1'
#
loop_
_entity.id
_entity.type
_entity.pdbx_description
1 polymer ?
#
loop_
_entity_poly.entity_id
_entity_poly.type
_entity_poly.pdbx_seq_one_letter_code
_entity_poly.pdbx_strand_id
1 'polypeptide(L)'
;MTVLLESRDLNKRFVLGKQNEQHVLKDVDLKIEKGEFVAVMGPSGSGKSTLLYNISGMDRMTSGSVVLDGQELSELSEEALSDVRLTDMGFVFQHIHLLNNLSIFDNIILPAYLARNGSRTRINRRAAELMEKVGIADLADNDITQASGGQLQRVGICRALINGPCIVFGDEPTGALNSKAAGEIMDLLADINRSGTTILLVTHNVKVAARTERVLFMLDGKIVAEKRLGKYPLNGNGRDSQAREEALSSWLLEMGF
;
A
#
# COMPACT_ATOMS: atom_id res chain seq x y z
N MET A 1 10.49 -14.80 -12.50
CA MET A 1 9.60 -14.23 -11.47
C MET A 1 8.28 -13.93 -12.15
N THR A 2 7.15 -14.07 -11.44
CA THR A 2 5.81 -13.95 -12.04
C THR A 2 5.30 -12.53 -11.78
N VAL A 3 4.90 -11.81 -12.83
CA VAL A 3 4.27 -10.49 -12.71
C VAL A 3 2.91 -10.65 -12.03
N LEU A 4 2.65 -9.85 -10.99
CA LEU A 4 1.38 -9.81 -10.28
C LEU A 4 0.51 -8.64 -10.76
N LEU A 5 1.12 -7.45 -10.86
CA LEU A 5 0.44 -6.24 -11.32
C LEU A 5 1.22 -5.64 -12.49
N GLU A 6 0.51 -5.32 -13.58
CA GLU A 6 1.08 -4.64 -14.73
C GLU A 6 0.18 -3.49 -15.15
N SER A 7 0.75 -2.30 -15.38
CA SER A 7 0.09 -1.23 -16.12
C SER A 7 0.82 -0.96 -17.43
N ARG A 8 0.05 -0.62 -18.47
CA ARG A 8 0.57 -0.26 -19.80
C ARG A 8 -0.12 1.00 -20.30
N ASP A 9 0.68 1.95 -20.77
CA ASP A 9 0.23 3.23 -21.32
C ASP A 9 -0.82 3.91 -20.42
N LEU A 10 -0.66 3.79 -19.08
CA LEU A 10 -1.64 4.27 -18.11
C LEU A 10 -1.66 5.80 -18.10
N ASN A 11 -2.81 6.35 -18.44
CA ASN A 11 -3.06 7.79 -18.48
C ASN A 11 -4.20 8.19 -17.54
N LYS A 12 -4.03 9.32 -16.85
CA LYS A 12 -5.10 9.96 -16.09
C LYS A 12 -5.15 11.44 -16.36
N ARG A 13 -6.33 11.90 -16.79
CA ARG A 13 -6.65 13.30 -16.96
C ARG A 13 -7.84 13.68 -16.10
N PHE A 14 -7.76 14.82 -15.43
CA PHE A 14 -8.88 15.42 -14.70
C PHE A 14 -9.39 16.62 -15.49
N VAL A 15 -10.70 16.71 -15.67
CA VAL A 15 -11.35 17.86 -16.29
C VAL A 15 -11.65 18.89 -15.21
N LEU A 16 -10.99 20.03 -15.27
CA LEU A 16 -11.16 21.15 -14.35
C LEU A 16 -12.02 22.23 -15.01
N GLY A 17 -13.35 22.17 -14.76
CA GLY A 17 -14.29 23.11 -15.38
C GLY A 17 -14.53 22.83 -16.87
N LYS A 18 -14.86 23.87 -17.67
CA LYS A 18 -15.33 23.67 -19.05
C LYS A 18 -14.20 23.54 -20.11
N GLN A 19 -12.94 23.92 -19.79
CA GLN A 19 -11.88 24.02 -20.80
C GLN A 19 -10.47 23.63 -20.34
N ASN A 20 -10.26 23.29 -19.06
CA ASN A 20 -8.93 22.93 -18.56
C ASN A 20 -8.87 21.45 -18.24
N GLU A 21 -7.98 20.73 -18.91
CA GLU A 21 -7.61 19.35 -18.56
C GLU A 21 -6.24 19.36 -17.87
N GLN A 22 -6.15 18.65 -16.76
CA GLN A 22 -4.88 18.38 -16.10
C GLN A 22 -4.46 16.93 -16.36
N HIS A 23 -3.41 16.72 -17.14
CA HIS A 23 -2.85 15.41 -17.42
C HIS A 23 -1.89 15.03 -16.30
N VAL A 24 -2.34 14.17 -15.37
CA VAL A 24 -1.63 13.81 -14.14
C VAL A 24 -0.77 12.57 -14.30
N LEU A 25 -1.27 11.53 -15.00
CA LEU A 25 -0.47 10.35 -15.36
C LEU A 25 -0.28 10.30 -16.86
N LYS A 26 0.96 10.05 -17.31
CA LYS A 26 1.36 10.19 -18.72
C LYS A 26 2.11 8.93 -19.16
N ASP A 27 1.40 8.02 -19.81
CA ASP A 27 1.94 6.78 -20.38
C ASP A 27 2.78 6.00 -19.36
N VAL A 28 2.16 5.69 -18.18
CA VAL A 28 2.87 5.02 -17.10
C VAL A 28 2.85 3.52 -17.29
N ASP A 29 4.02 2.96 -17.58
CA ASP A 29 4.28 1.52 -17.59
C ASP A 29 4.88 1.09 -16.25
N LEU A 30 4.29 0.06 -15.65
CA LEU A 30 4.72 -0.48 -14.37
C LEU A 30 4.54 -2.00 -14.35
N LYS A 31 5.51 -2.71 -13.77
CA LYS A 31 5.40 -4.14 -13.46
C LYS A 31 5.84 -4.39 -12.03
N ILE A 32 4.98 -5.07 -11.27
CA ILE A 32 5.26 -5.53 -9.92
C ILE A 32 5.23 -7.05 -9.89
N GLU A 33 6.27 -7.67 -9.37
CA GLU A 33 6.38 -9.11 -9.26
C GLU A 33 5.72 -9.64 -7.97
N LYS A 34 5.27 -10.90 -7.97
CA LYS A 34 4.72 -11.55 -6.77
C LYS A 34 5.76 -11.56 -5.65
N GLY A 35 5.34 -11.08 -4.46
CA GLY A 35 6.18 -11.01 -3.27
C GLY A 35 7.18 -9.86 -3.27
N GLU A 36 7.12 -8.94 -4.24
CA GLU A 36 7.98 -7.75 -4.27
C GLU A 36 7.50 -6.70 -3.26
N PHE A 37 8.44 -5.98 -2.65
CA PHE A 37 8.17 -4.82 -1.80
C PHE A 37 8.68 -3.55 -2.49
N VAL A 38 7.76 -2.74 -3.01
CA VAL A 38 8.06 -1.58 -3.85
C VAL A 38 7.62 -0.28 -3.19
N ALA A 39 8.43 0.76 -3.30
CA ALA A 39 8.04 2.13 -2.98
C ALA A 39 7.98 2.99 -4.24
N VAL A 40 6.99 3.88 -4.33
CA VAL A 40 6.94 4.97 -5.30
C VAL A 40 7.26 6.27 -4.57
N MET A 41 8.33 6.94 -4.98
CA MET A 41 8.78 8.23 -4.45
C MET A 41 8.70 9.34 -5.51
N GLY A 42 8.79 10.57 -5.08
CA GLY A 42 8.82 11.75 -5.94
C GLY A 42 8.26 12.98 -5.24
N PRO A 43 8.40 14.18 -5.83
CA PRO A 43 7.92 15.43 -5.25
C PRO A 43 6.40 15.46 -5.08
N SER A 44 5.90 16.39 -4.25
CA SER A 44 4.46 16.63 -4.13
C SER A 44 3.90 17.01 -5.50
N GLY A 45 2.72 16.45 -5.83
CA GLY A 45 2.09 16.70 -7.13
C GLY A 45 2.63 15.86 -8.30
N SER A 46 3.62 14.98 -8.11
CA SER A 46 4.14 14.14 -9.21
C SER A 46 3.17 13.04 -9.68
N GLY A 47 2.05 12.81 -8.98
CA GLY A 47 1.02 11.85 -9.38
C GLY A 47 1.04 10.51 -8.63
N LYS A 48 1.83 10.36 -7.56
CA LYS A 48 2.01 9.09 -6.82
C LYS A 48 0.71 8.48 -6.30
N SER A 49 -0.08 9.22 -5.52
CA SER A 49 -1.37 8.73 -5.01
C SER A 49 -2.36 8.50 -6.15
N THR A 50 -2.32 9.34 -7.20
CA THR A 50 -3.11 9.12 -8.42
C THR A 50 -2.73 7.81 -9.10
N LEU A 51 -1.44 7.50 -9.20
CA LEU A 51 -0.98 6.21 -9.72
C LEU A 51 -1.52 5.05 -8.88
N LEU A 52 -1.33 5.11 -7.55
CA LEU A 52 -1.83 4.08 -6.64
C LEU A 52 -3.34 3.85 -6.80
N TYR A 53 -4.14 4.92 -6.85
CA TYR A 53 -5.61 4.81 -6.97
C TYR A 53 -6.05 4.27 -8.33
N ASN A 54 -5.31 4.58 -9.41
CA ASN A 54 -5.63 4.06 -10.73
C ASN A 54 -5.25 2.57 -10.88
N ILE A 55 -4.07 2.15 -10.43
CA ILE A 55 -3.64 0.75 -10.52
C ILE A 55 -4.37 -0.17 -9.53
N SER A 56 -4.98 0.39 -8.48
CA SER A 56 -5.83 -0.36 -7.55
C SER A 56 -7.32 -0.31 -7.90
N GLY A 57 -7.68 0.37 -8.98
CA GLY A 57 -9.07 0.54 -9.41
C GLY A 57 -9.93 1.38 -8.46
N MET A 58 -9.33 2.14 -7.53
CA MET A 58 -10.06 3.10 -6.70
C MET A 58 -10.52 4.32 -7.50
N ASP A 59 -9.77 4.69 -8.52
CA ASP A 59 -10.14 5.71 -9.49
C ASP A 59 -9.93 5.14 -10.89
N ARG A 60 -10.80 5.50 -11.83
CA ARG A 60 -10.72 4.99 -13.19
C ARG A 60 -9.68 5.77 -13.99
N MET A 61 -8.83 5.05 -14.70
CA MET A 61 -7.91 5.63 -15.67
C MET A 61 -8.67 6.27 -16.85
N THR A 62 -8.03 7.22 -17.52
CA THR A 62 -8.58 7.82 -18.75
C THR A 62 -8.31 6.94 -19.97
N SER A 63 -7.15 6.30 -20.02
CA SER A 63 -6.76 5.31 -21.03
C SER A 63 -5.61 4.45 -20.54
N GLY A 64 -5.30 3.39 -21.25
CA GLY A 64 -4.32 2.39 -20.91
C GLY A 64 -4.95 1.12 -20.38
N SER A 65 -4.16 0.25 -19.76
CA SER A 65 -4.63 -0.99 -19.13
C SER A 65 -3.95 -1.26 -17.79
N VAL A 66 -4.64 -2.00 -16.91
CA VAL A 66 -4.10 -2.51 -15.65
C VAL A 66 -4.53 -3.96 -15.47
N VAL A 67 -3.55 -4.85 -15.36
CA VAL A 67 -3.76 -6.29 -15.14
C VAL A 67 -3.30 -6.67 -13.75
N LEU A 68 -4.17 -7.30 -12.95
CA LEU A 68 -3.84 -7.89 -11.66
C LEU A 68 -4.01 -9.40 -11.71
N ASP A 69 -2.95 -10.15 -11.45
CA ASP A 69 -2.91 -11.62 -11.46
C ASP A 69 -3.57 -12.25 -12.71
N GLY A 70 -3.34 -11.62 -13.88
CA GLY A 70 -3.89 -12.04 -15.17
C GLY A 70 -5.29 -11.52 -15.49
N GLN A 71 -5.93 -10.77 -14.58
CA GLN A 71 -7.24 -10.16 -14.80
C GLN A 71 -7.11 -8.69 -15.20
N GLU A 72 -7.69 -8.29 -16.35
CA GLU A 72 -7.74 -6.91 -16.80
C GLU A 72 -8.77 -6.12 -15.97
N LEU A 73 -8.30 -5.10 -15.24
CA LEU A 73 -9.14 -4.30 -14.34
C LEU A 73 -9.90 -3.19 -15.06
N SER A 74 -9.35 -2.67 -16.16
CA SER A 74 -9.94 -1.54 -16.91
C SER A 74 -11.29 -1.91 -17.56
N GLU A 75 -11.51 -3.18 -17.83
CA GLU A 75 -12.72 -3.70 -18.48
C GLU A 75 -13.83 -4.11 -17.48
N LEU A 76 -13.51 -4.15 -16.18
CA LEU A 76 -14.46 -4.58 -15.16
C LEU A 76 -15.55 -3.52 -14.92
N SER A 77 -16.77 -4.00 -14.63
CA SER A 77 -17.82 -3.17 -14.05
C SER A 77 -17.40 -2.68 -12.66
N GLU A 78 -18.04 -1.62 -12.16
CA GLU A 78 -17.71 -1.09 -10.82
C GLU A 78 -18.01 -2.12 -9.72
N GLU A 79 -19.04 -2.93 -9.89
CA GLU A 79 -19.37 -4.02 -8.96
C GLU A 79 -18.24 -5.08 -8.93
N ALA A 80 -17.83 -5.58 -10.10
CA ALA A 80 -16.74 -6.56 -10.20
C ALA A 80 -15.41 -5.99 -9.69
N LEU A 81 -15.11 -4.72 -9.97
CA LEU A 81 -13.91 -4.04 -9.48
C LEU A 81 -13.96 -3.85 -7.95
N SER A 82 -15.14 -3.59 -7.39
CA SER A 82 -15.35 -3.54 -5.94
C SER A 82 -15.08 -4.88 -5.27
N ASP A 83 -15.50 -5.98 -5.88
CA ASP A 83 -15.24 -7.34 -5.38
C ASP A 83 -13.73 -7.66 -5.41
N VAL A 84 -13.03 -7.31 -6.50
CA VAL A 84 -11.57 -7.49 -6.58
C VAL A 84 -10.86 -6.65 -5.51
N ARG A 85 -11.26 -5.38 -5.30
CA ARG A 85 -10.70 -4.55 -4.21
C ARG A 85 -10.93 -5.17 -2.84
N LEU A 86 -12.10 -5.77 -2.64
CA LEU A 86 -12.49 -6.36 -1.36
C LEU A 86 -11.73 -7.66 -1.04
N THR A 87 -11.47 -8.49 -2.06
CA THR A 87 -10.92 -9.85 -1.87
C THR A 87 -9.41 -9.94 -2.12
N ASP A 88 -8.92 -9.28 -3.16
CA ASP A 88 -7.57 -9.49 -3.69
C ASP A 88 -6.61 -8.34 -3.36
N MET A 89 -7.13 -7.21 -2.89
CA MET A 89 -6.34 -6.05 -2.52
C MET A 89 -6.51 -5.67 -1.05
N GLY A 90 -5.43 -5.24 -0.40
CA GLY A 90 -5.44 -4.63 0.92
C GLY A 90 -5.05 -3.16 0.83
N PHE A 91 -5.59 -2.31 1.71
CA PHE A 91 -5.30 -0.88 1.70
C PHE A 91 -4.89 -0.38 3.08
N VAL A 92 -3.77 0.33 3.14
CA VAL A 92 -3.23 0.96 4.35
C VAL A 92 -3.00 2.44 4.05
N PHE A 93 -3.78 3.32 4.69
CA PHE A 93 -3.75 4.76 4.45
C PHE A 93 -3.10 5.52 5.61
N GLN A 94 -2.63 6.73 5.35
CA GLN A 94 -2.19 7.67 6.37
C GLN A 94 -3.33 8.02 7.34
N HIS A 95 -4.53 8.31 6.81
CA HIS A 95 -5.78 8.42 7.58
C HIS A 95 -6.47 7.07 7.53
N ILE A 96 -6.56 6.37 8.66
CA ILE A 96 -6.88 4.93 8.71
C ILE A 96 -8.34 4.64 8.33
N HIS A 97 -9.22 5.64 8.40
CA HIS A 97 -10.66 5.52 8.06
C HIS A 97 -11.35 4.34 8.77
N LEU A 98 -11.20 4.26 10.10
CA LEU A 98 -11.95 3.33 10.92
C LEU A 98 -13.34 3.87 11.21
N LEU A 99 -14.30 2.96 11.37
CA LEU A 99 -15.68 3.30 11.74
C LEU A 99 -15.76 3.51 13.25
N ASN A 100 -16.15 4.72 13.65
CA ASN A 100 -16.17 5.15 15.05
C ASN A 100 -17.21 4.42 15.92
N ASN A 101 -18.22 3.82 15.29
CA ASN A 101 -19.32 3.11 15.96
C ASN A 101 -19.07 1.59 16.06
N LEU A 102 -17.89 1.13 15.70
CA LEU A 102 -17.48 -0.27 15.76
C LEU A 102 -16.27 -0.42 16.69
N SER A 103 -16.18 -1.56 17.37
CA SER A 103 -14.97 -1.96 18.11
C SER A 103 -13.77 -2.10 17.17
N ILE A 104 -12.58 -2.18 17.71
CA ILE A 104 -11.35 -2.47 16.95
C ILE A 104 -11.49 -3.81 16.23
N PHE A 105 -12.00 -4.83 16.91
CA PHE A 105 -12.22 -6.14 16.31
C PHE A 105 -13.21 -6.10 15.15
N ASP A 106 -14.35 -5.39 15.32
CA ASP A 106 -15.36 -5.28 14.29
C ASP A 106 -14.85 -4.53 13.05
N ASN A 107 -14.04 -3.49 13.23
CA ASN A 107 -13.36 -2.81 12.13
C ASN A 107 -12.47 -3.76 11.30
N ILE A 108 -11.80 -4.71 11.96
CA ILE A 108 -10.92 -5.68 11.28
C ILE A 108 -11.73 -6.71 10.50
N ILE A 109 -12.80 -7.26 11.09
CA ILE A 109 -13.56 -8.35 10.47
C ILE A 109 -14.53 -7.90 9.38
N LEU A 110 -14.94 -6.65 9.38
CA LEU A 110 -15.96 -6.11 8.48
C LEU A 110 -15.73 -6.46 7.00
N PRO A 111 -14.53 -6.26 6.41
CA PRO A 111 -14.31 -6.62 5.00
C PRO A 111 -14.51 -8.13 4.74
N ALA A 112 -14.15 -9.00 5.68
CA ALA A 112 -14.33 -10.45 5.50
C ALA A 112 -15.81 -10.86 5.57
N TYR A 113 -16.61 -10.18 6.39
CA TYR A 113 -18.06 -10.38 6.41
C TYR A 113 -18.73 -9.90 5.12
N LEU A 114 -18.31 -8.77 4.58
CA LEU A 114 -18.80 -8.24 3.31
C LEU A 114 -18.43 -9.16 2.14
N ALA A 115 -17.20 -9.68 2.11
CA ALA A 115 -16.73 -10.62 1.10
C ALA A 115 -17.38 -12.02 1.23
N ARG A 116 -18.10 -12.28 2.34
CA ARG A 116 -18.67 -13.62 2.64
C ARG A 116 -17.64 -14.75 2.55
N ASN A 117 -16.40 -14.45 2.87
CA ASN A 117 -15.24 -15.33 2.68
C ASN A 117 -15.07 -16.32 3.85
N GLY A 118 -16.07 -17.16 4.12
CA GLY A 118 -16.01 -18.21 5.11
C GLY A 118 -17.00 -18.07 6.26
N SER A 119 -16.94 -19.04 7.20
CA SER A 119 -17.78 -19.02 8.40
C SER A 119 -17.31 -17.96 9.40
N ARG A 120 -18.25 -17.46 10.22
CA ARG A 120 -17.96 -16.51 11.32
C ARG A 120 -16.78 -16.99 12.19
N THR A 121 -16.78 -18.26 12.56
CA THR A 121 -15.72 -18.85 13.40
C THR A 121 -14.34 -18.74 12.72
N ARG A 122 -14.26 -18.98 11.40
CA ARG A 122 -13.01 -18.87 10.64
C ARG A 122 -12.55 -17.43 10.55
N ILE A 123 -13.45 -16.49 10.27
CA ILE A 123 -13.14 -15.06 10.16
C ILE A 123 -12.62 -14.54 11.51
N ASN A 124 -13.36 -14.82 12.60
CA ASN A 124 -13.00 -14.35 13.94
C ASN A 124 -11.65 -14.93 14.40
N ARG A 125 -11.39 -16.21 14.14
CA ARG A 125 -10.09 -16.83 14.45
C ARG A 125 -8.96 -16.15 13.68
N ARG A 126 -9.14 -15.91 12.36
CA ARG A 126 -8.13 -15.21 11.56
C ARG A 126 -7.88 -13.79 12.04
N ALA A 127 -8.92 -13.06 12.44
CA ALA A 127 -8.78 -11.72 13.01
C ALA A 127 -7.95 -11.77 14.30
N ALA A 128 -8.26 -12.68 15.21
CA ALA A 128 -7.50 -12.85 16.46
C ALA A 128 -6.02 -13.19 16.19
N GLU A 129 -5.73 -14.12 15.27
CA GLU A 129 -4.38 -14.47 14.85
C GLU A 129 -3.61 -13.26 14.26
N LEU A 130 -4.28 -12.44 13.44
CA LEU A 130 -3.68 -11.20 12.92
C LEU A 130 -3.40 -10.19 14.01
N MET A 131 -4.35 -9.96 14.93
CA MET A 131 -4.19 -9.04 16.05
C MET A 131 -3.05 -9.47 16.99
N GLU A 132 -2.92 -10.77 17.26
CA GLU A 132 -1.80 -11.31 18.04
C GLU A 132 -0.47 -11.09 17.31
N LYS A 133 -0.41 -11.40 16.00
CA LYS A 133 0.79 -11.21 15.17
C LYS A 133 1.27 -9.76 15.17
N VAL A 134 0.36 -8.78 15.19
CA VAL A 134 0.72 -7.35 15.19
C VAL A 134 0.76 -6.72 16.58
N GLY A 135 0.51 -7.49 17.64
CA GLY A 135 0.64 -7.05 19.04
C GLY A 135 -0.46 -6.08 19.50
N ILE A 136 -1.72 -6.33 19.13
CA ILE A 136 -2.90 -5.55 19.56
C ILE A 136 -4.07 -6.45 20.01
N ALA A 137 -3.81 -7.70 20.41
CA ALA A 137 -4.86 -8.65 20.79
C ALA A 137 -5.70 -8.16 21.98
N ASP A 138 -5.07 -7.45 22.90
CA ASP A 138 -5.68 -6.86 24.12
C ASP A 138 -6.65 -5.70 23.82
N LEU A 139 -6.65 -5.19 22.58
CA LEU A 139 -7.50 -4.06 22.18
C LEU A 139 -8.79 -4.47 21.44
N ALA A 140 -9.10 -5.77 21.36
CA ALA A 140 -10.19 -6.28 20.51
C ALA A 140 -11.53 -5.59 20.79
N ASP A 141 -11.92 -5.46 22.04
CA ASP A 141 -13.20 -4.91 22.48
C ASP A 141 -13.16 -3.39 22.69
N ASN A 142 -12.00 -2.77 22.52
CA ASN A 142 -11.84 -1.34 22.72
C ASN A 142 -12.51 -0.52 21.62
N ASP A 143 -12.95 0.68 22.00
CA ASP A 143 -13.27 1.75 21.06
C ASP A 143 -12.00 2.28 20.40
N ILE A 144 -12.10 2.74 19.15
CA ILE A 144 -10.95 3.29 18.41
C ILE A 144 -10.33 4.51 19.10
N THR A 145 -11.10 5.26 19.90
CA THR A 145 -10.62 6.44 20.64
C THR A 145 -9.67 6.05 21.80
N GLN A 146 -9.64 4.79 22.19
CA GLN A 146 -8.82 4.27 23.29
C GLN A 146 -7.45 3.78 22.81
N ALA A 147 -7.17 3.84 21.50
CA ALA A 147 -5.92 3.35 20.92
C ALA A 147 -5.02 4.49 20.42
N SER A 148 -3.72 4.31 20.56
CA SER A 148 -2.72 5.23 20.01
C SER A 148 -2.69 5.19 18.47
N GLY A 149 -2.14 6.22 17.80
CA GLY A 149 -2.02 6.26 16.34
C GLY A 149 -1.28 5.04 15.76
N GLY A 150 -0.22 4.56 16.41
CA GLY A 150 0.50 3.36 15.99
C GLY A 150 -0.33 2.07 16.16
N GLN A 151 -1.13 1.97 17.23
CA GLN A 151 -2.08 0.86 17.42
C GLN A 151 -3.18 0.89 16.37
N LEU A 152 -3.76 2.05 16.08
CA LEU A 152 -4.76 2.20 15.03
C LEU A 152 -4.18 1.84 13.64
N GLN A 153 -2.92 2.18 13.38
CA GLN A 153 -2.28 1.77 12.12
C GLN A 153 -2.14 0.25 12.02
N ARG A 154 -1.83 -0.44 13.13
CA ARG A 154 -1.82 -1.92 13.20
C ARG A 154 -3.22 -2.50 12.94
N VAL A 155 -4.28 -1.86 13.45
CA VAL A 155 -5.68 -2.21 13.13
C VAL A 155 -5.93 -2.09 11.63
N GLY A 156 -5.52 -0.98 11.01
CA GLY A 156 -5.62 -0.78 9.55
C GLY A 156 -4.90 -1.86 8.74
N ILE A 157 -3.73 -2.30 9.21
CA ILE A 157 -2.98 -3.41 8.60
C ILE A 157 -3.73 -4.75 8.76
N CYS A 158 -4.25 -5.06 9.94
CA CYS A 158 -5.08 -6.26 10.14
C CYS A 158 -6.29 -6.27 9.21
N ARG A 159 -7.00 -5.14 9.11
CA ARG A 159 -8.13 -4.96 8.21
C ARG A 159 -7.75 -5.18 6.74
N ALA A 160 -6.59 -4.68 6.32
CA ALA A 160 -6.08 -4.86 4.97
C ALA A 160 -5.76 -6.34 4.66
N LEU A 161 -5.37 -7.13 5.67
CA LEU A 161 -4.91 -8.51 5.52
C LEU A 161 -6.00 -9.56 5.75
N ILE A 162 -7.18 -9.19 6.25
CA ILE A 162 -8.18 -10.15 6.74
C ILE A 162 -8.65 -11.11 5.64
N ASN A 163 -8.80 -10.64 4.41
CA ASN A 163 -9.21 -11.44 3.25
C ASN A 163 -8.05 -12.19 2.56
N GLY A 164 -6.81 -12.01 3.01
CA GLY A 164 -5.64 -12.65 2.41
C GLY A 164 -5.29 -12.11 1.02
N PRO A 165 -5.18 -10.77 0.86
CA PRO A 165 -4.98 -10.16 -0.45
C PRO A 165 -3.67 -10.60 -1.10
N CYS A 166 -3.62 -10.59 -2.44
CA CYS A 166 -2.39 -10.85 -3.19
C CYS A 166 -1.46 -9.64 -3.20
N ILE A 167 -2.00 -8.43 -3.02
CA ILE A 167 -1.25 -7.18 -2.94
C ILE A 167 -1.81 -6.25 -1.86
N VAL A 168 -0.91 -5.55 -1.16
CA VAL A 168 -1.25 -4.45 -0.23
C VAL A 168 -0.75 -3.14 -0.80
N PHE A 169 -1.64 -2.18 -0.93
CA PHE A 169 -1.34 -0.80 -1.30
C PHE A 169 -1.24 0.07 -0.04
N GLY A 170 -0.19 0.90 0.04
CA GLY A 170 0.02 1.85 1.12
C GLY A 170 0.14 3.28 0.59
N ASP A 171 -0.75 4.19 1.03
CA ASP A 171 -0.61 5.62 0.75
C ASP A 171 -0.14 6.33 2.02
N GLU A 172 1.16 6.66 2.07
CA GLU A 172 1.84 7.26 3.22
C GLU A 172 1.55 6.55 4.57
N PRO A 173 1.73 5.23 4.67
CA PRO A 173 1.23 4.42 5.79
C PRO A 173 1.82 4.79 7.15
N THR A 174 2.83 5.64 7.19
CA THR A 174 3.50 6.11 8.41
C THR A 174 3.47 7.63 8.57
N GLY A 175 2.79 8.35 7.69
CA GLY A 175 2.84 9.82 7.61
C GLY A 175 2.30 10.54 8.86
N ALA A 176 1.41 9.91 9.63
CA ALA A 176 0.84 10.47 10.86
C ALA A 176 1.55 9.97 12.13
N LEU A 177 2.64 9.19 12.03
CA LEU A 177 3.30 8.53 13.15
C LEU A 177 4.63 9.21 13.52
N ASN A 178 5.00 9.12 14.80
CA ASN A 178 6.35 9.47 15.21
C ASN A 178 7.38 8.47 14.65
N SER A 179 8.66 8.83 14.66
CA SER A 179 9.74 8.04 14.03
C SER A 179 9.85 6.61 14.58
N LYS A 180 9.59 6.39 15.87
CA LYS A 180 9.64 5.05 16.50
C LYS A 180 8.50 4.20 15.98
N ALA A 181 7.26 4.68 16.09
CA ALA A 181 6.08 3.96 15.60
C ALA A 181 6.15 3.71 14.09
N ALA A 182 6.63 4.69 13.31
CA ALA A 182 6.86 4.52 11.88
C ALA A 182 7.85 3.38 11.59
N GLY A 183 8.95 3.29 12.36
CA GLY A 183 9.88 2.19 12.28
C GLY A 183 9.23 0.83 12.52
N GLU A 184 8.47 0.70 13.61
CA GLU A 184 7.77 -0.54 13.99
C GLU A 184 6.73 -0.97 12.92
N ILE A 185 6.01 -0.02 12.33
CA ILE A 185 5.06 -0.30 11.23
C ILE A 185 5.79 -0.80 9.99
N MET A 186 6.94 -0.21 9.65
CA MET A 186 7.72 -0.66 8.50
C MET A 186 8.35 -2.04 8.71
N ASP A 187 8.79 -2.36 9.94
CA ASP A 187 9.26 -3.70 10.29
C ASP A 187 8.14 -4.72 10.15
N LEU A 188 6.93 -4.38 10.62
CA LEU A 188 5.74 -5.22 10.45
C LEU A 188 5.39 -5.45 8.98
N LEU A 189 5.41 -4.41 8.14
CA LEU A 189 5.15 -4.54 6.70
C LEU A 189 6.23 -5.39 6.01
N ALA A 190 7.49 -5.28 6.41
CA ALA A 190 8.57 -6.13 5.91
C ALA A 190 8.36 -7.61 6.31
N ASP A 191 7.85 -7.90 7.51
CA ASP A 191 7.50 -9.26 7.96
C ASP A 191 6.34 -9.85 7.15
N ILE A 192 5.32 -9.02 6.87
CA ILE A 192 4.18 -9.39 6.03
C ILE A 192 4.65 -9.69 4.60
N ASN A 193 5.50 -8.85 4.03
CA ASN A 193 6.06 -9.07 2.70
C ASN A 193 6.86 -10.37 2.63
N ARG A 194 7.70 -10.66 3.64
CA ARG A 194 8.45 -11.93 3.71
C ARG A 194 7.57 -13.17 3.81
N SER A 195 6.38 -13.01 4.35
CA SER A 195 5.37 -14.09 4.34
C SER A 195 4.75 -14.33 2.95
N GLY A 196 5.18 -13.56 1.93
CA GLY A 196 4.79 -13.74 0.53
C GLY A 196 3.80 -12.68 0.01
N THR A 197 3.33 -11.74 0.83
CA THR A 197 2.41 -10.68 0.40
C THR A 197 3.17 -9.63 -0.41
N THR A 198 2.69 -9.30 -1.61
CA THR A 198 3.23 -8.19 -2.41
C THR A 198 2.81 -6.86 -1.77
N ILE A 199 3.72 -5.88 -1.70
CA ILE A 199 3.41 -4.57 -1.12
C ILE A 199 3.90 -3.47 -2.05
N LEU A 200 3.03 -2.49 -2.35
CA LEU A 200 3.38 -1.25 -3.02
C LEU A 200 3.02 -0.07 -2.12
N LEU A 201 4.02 0.75 -1.79
CA LEU A 201 3.85 1.96 -1.00
C LEU A 201 4.04 3.21 -1.86
N VAL A 202 3.28 4.25 -1.54
CA VAL A 202 3.59 5.62 -1.93
C VAL A 202 4.14 6.35 -0.71
N THR A 203 5.28 7.00 -0.83
CA THR A 203 5.86 7.79 0.26
C THR A 203 6.83 8.85 -0.26
N HIS A 204 6.96 9.95 0.50
CA HIS A 204 8.03 10.94 0.32
C HIS A 204 9.17 10.73 1.34
N ASN A 205 9.04 9.78 2.26
CA ASN A 205 10.00 9.54 3.33
C ASN A 205 11.07 8.54 2.90
N VAL A 206 12.33 8.99 2.81
CA VAL A 206 13.48 8.17 2.43
C VAL A 206 13.68 6.98 3.36
N LYS A 207 13.48 7.15 4.69
CA LYS A 207 13.63 6.06 5.67
C LYS A 207 12.61 4.95 5.47
N VAL A 208 11.40 5.30 5.02
CA VAL A 208 10.35 4.34 4.66
C VAL A 208 10.74 3.59 3.39
N ALA A 209 11.09 4.32 2.33
CA ALA A 209 11.46 3.74 1.05
C ALA A 209 12.73 2.88 1.11
N ALA A 210 13.70 3.25 1.94
CA ALA A 210 14.94 2.47 2.15
C ALA A 210 14.69 1.06 2.71
N ARG A 211 13.50 0.78 3.28
CA ARG A 211 13.09 -0.54 3.77
C ARG A 211 12.42 -1.42 2.71
N THR A 212 12.18 -0.89 1.51
CA THR A 212 11.62 -1.65 0.38
C THR A 212 12.71 -2.26 -0.49
N GLU A 213 12.36 -3.22 -1.34
CA GLU A 213 13.32 -3.90 -2.23
C GLU A 213 13.65 -3.07 -3.45
N ARG A 214 12.67 -2.27 -3.91
CA ARG A 214 12.75 -1.46 -5.13
C ARG A 214 12.06 -0.13 -4.92
N VAL A 215 12.70 0.92 -5.38
CA VAL A 215 12.17 2.28 -5.35
C VAL A 215 11.99 2.78 -6.77
N LEU A 216 10.79 3.25 -7.09
CA LEU A 216 10.44 3.90 -8.34
C LEU A 216 10.39 5.41 -8.08
N PHE A 217 11.03 6.19 -8.94
CA PHE A 217 10.98 7.65 -8.83
C PHE A 217 10.03 8.22 -9.87
N MET A 218 9.03 8.94 -9.37
CA MET A 218 7.97 9.54 -10.18
C MET A 218 8.13 11.05 -10.25
N LEU A 219 8.17 11.60 -11.46
CA LEU A 219 8.26 13.03 -11.76
C LEU A 219 7.28 13.38 -12.88
N ASP A 220 6.51 14.46 -12.69
CA ASP A 220 5.59 15.03 -13.69
C ASP A 220 4.66 14.01 -14.37
N GLY A 221 4.17 13.04 -13.59
CA GLY A 221 3.22 12.02 -14.04
C GLY A 221 3.85 10.82 -14.73
N LYS A 222 5.18 10.65 -14.68
CA LYS A 222 5.93 9.52 -15.27
C LYS A 222 6.81 8.85 -14.23
N ILE A 223 7.04 7.53 -14.37
CA ILE A 223 8.14 6.85 -13.69
C ILE A 223 9.40 7.10 -14.52
N VAL A 224 10.34 7.87 -13.96
CA VAL A 224 11.53 8.32 -14.70
C VAL A 224 12.79 7.56 -14.34
N ALA A 225 12.81 6.89 -13.18
CA ALA A 225 13.95 6.09 -12.73
C ALA A 225 13.51 5.01 -11.74
N GLU A 226 14.36 3.98 -11.59
CA GLU A 226 14.20 2.97 -10.54
C GLU A 226 15.54 2.66 -9.86
N LYS A 227 15.48 2.30 -8.58
CA LYS A 227 16.63 1.81 -7.82
C LYS A 227 16.28 0.51 -7.10
N ARG A 228 17.05 -0.53 -7.31
CA ARG A 228 16.92 -1.80 -6.60
C ARG A 228 17.85 -1.80 -5.39
N LEU A 229 17.26 -1.98 -4.21
CA LEU A 229 17.97 -2.04 -2.94
C LEU A 229 18.16 -3.48 -2.45
N GLY A 230 17.47 -4.46 -3.05
CA GLY A 230 17.41 -5.84 -2.58
C GLY A 230 16.57 -5.99 -1.30
N LYS A 231 16.41 -7.23 -0.83
CA LYS A 231 15.59 -7.52 0.37
C LYS A 231 16.13 -6.81 1.61
N TYR A 232 15.20 -6.26 2.42
CA TYR A 232 15.57 -5.60 3.67
C TYR A 232 16.01 -6.63 4.71
N PRO A 233 17.24 -6.54 5.28
CA PRO A 233 17.72 -7.49 6.26
C PRO A 233 17.02 -7.29 7.62
N LEU A 234 16.44 -8.36 8.19
CA LEU A 234 15.76 -8.32 9.49
C LEU A 234 16.68 -8.13 10.69
N ASN A 235 17.84 -8.77 10.59
CA ASN A 235 18.86 -8.73 11.63
C ASN A 235 19.95 -7.72 11.27
N GLY A 236 19.64 -6.78 10.36
CA GLY A 236 20.56 -5.72 9.95
C GLY A 236 20.90 -4.87 11.17
N ASN A 237 22.18 -4.76 11.47
CA ASN A 237 22.68 -3.75 12.39
C ASN A 237 22.22 -2.39 11.88
N GLY A 238 21.98 -1.42 12.75
CA GLY A 238 21.56 -0.07 12.34
C GLY A 238 22.43 0.55 11.23
N ARG A 239 23.65 0.02 11.00
CA ARG A 239 24.54 0.37 9.90
C ARG A 239 23.98 -0.01 8.52
N ASP A 240 23.32 -1.17 8.38
CA ASP A 240 22.75 -1.59 7.09
C ASP A 240 21.57 -0.72 6.70
N SER A 241 20.72 -0.35 7.66
CA SER A 241 19.63 0.60 7.44
C SER A 241 20.15 1.97 7.02
N GLN A 242 21.16 2.48 7.73
CA GLN A 242 21.78 3.76 7.43
C GLN A 242 22.44 3.77 6.05
N ALA A 243 23.19 2.73 5.68
CA ALA A 243 23.81 2.62 4.37
C ALA A 243 22.78 2.63 3.23
N ARG A 244 21.62 1.97 3.42
CA ARG A 244 20.52 2.00 2.44
C ARG A 244 19.88 3.38 2.34
N GLU A 245 19.66 4.06 3.47
CA GLU A 245 19.14 5.43 3.51
C GLU A 245 20.09 6.41 2.80
N GLU A 246 21.40 6.31 3.06
CA GLU A 246 22.43 7.14 2.42
C GLU A 246 22.52 6.88 0.91
N ALA A 247 22.53 5.61 0.50
CA ALA A 247 22.54 5.22 -0.91
C ALA A 247 21.29 5.68 -1.67
N LEU A 248 20.13 5.64 -1.00
CA LEU A 248 18.88 6.13 -1.59
C LEU A 248 18.85 7.64 -1.65
N SER A 249 19.28 8.34 -0.58
CA SER A 249 19.35 9.80 -0.53
C SER A 249 20.28 10.36 -1.62
N SER A 250 21.46 9.77 -1.78
CA SER A 250 22.41 10.18 -2.83
C SER A 250 21.80 10.04 -4.22
N TRP A 251 21.12 8.91 -4.48
CA TRP A 251 20.46 8.68 -5.76
C TRP A 251 19.29 9.65 -6.01
N LEU A 252 18.51 9.99 -4.98
CA LEU A 252 17.43 10.97 -5.10
C LEU A 252 17.96 12.39 -5.37
N LEU A 253 19.09 12.78 -4.75
CA LEU A 253 19.77 14.04 -5.04
C LEU A 253 20.22 14.14 -6.51
N GLU A 254 20.69 13.03 -7.11
CA GLU A 254 21.02 12.98 -8.55
C GLU A 254 19.79 13.21 -9.43
N MET A 255 18.58 12.85 -8.94
CA MET A 255 17.30 13.08 -9.60
C MET A 255 16.71 14.49 -9.34
N GLY A 256 17.38 15.31 -8.53
CA GLY A 256 16.93 16.65 -8.18
C GLY A 256 15.86 16.70 -7.06
N PHE A 257 15.85 15.66 -6.18
CA PHE A 257 14.89 15.51 -5.08
C PHE A 257 15.54 15.61 -3.71
#